data_f2c36b0c906c7c7b6fcf6d85be168f84
#
_entry.id   f2c36b0c906c7c7b6fcf6d85be168f84
#
_cell.length_a   1.000
_cell.length_b   1.000
_cell.length_c   1.000
_cell.angle_alpha   90.00
_cell.angle_beta   90.00
_cell.angle_gamma   90.00
#
_symmetry.space_group_name_H-M   'P 1'
#
loop_
_entity.id
_entity.type
_entity.pdbx_description
1 polymer ?
#
loop_
_entity_poly.entity_id
_entity_poly.type
_entity_poly.pdbx_seq_one_letter_code
_entity_poly.pdbx_strand_id
1 'polypeptide(L)'
;MKNLILLEGGSYRGIYTSGVLDVFMEHDIYPDCVMGVSAGALNGLGYVAQQPGRCRDVVLSYGMDPRYVGTKALRKEHNLVGFDFILRELQHVLPFDAESFYDPARKFYVGVTNCTTGEPEFISRDHCSDFLTAVAASCSMPYLCRKVKLNGEYYLDGGASSRLGLEFLDQHPEYDRVVVLLTRRMSYRKKKPSGLMR
;
A
#
# COMPACT_ATOMS: atom_id res chain seq x y z
N MET A 1 -9.13 -20.16 13.72
CA MET A 1 -9.17 -18.70 14.04
C MET A 1 -8.40 -18.02 12.92
N LYS A 2 -9.05 -17.17 12.14
CA LYS A 2 -8.43 -16.45 11.02
C LYS A 2 -7.99 -15.06 11.45
N ASN A 3 -6.78 -14.70 11.07
CA ASN A 3 -6.14 -13.45 11.47
C ASN A 3 -5.98 -12.52 10.26
N LEU A 4 -6.22 -11.23 10.47
CA LEU A 4 -6.07 -10.18 9.47
C LEU A 4 -5.17 -9.07 10.01
N ILE A 5 -4.31 -8.52 9.16
CA ILE A 5 -3.61 -7.26 9.43
C ILE A 5 -4.07 -6.19 8.43
N LEU A 6 -4.51 -5.04 8.97
CA LEU A 6 -4.79 -3.83 8.19
C LEU A 6 -3.61 -2.85 8.32
N LEU A 7 -3.08 -2.40 7.17
CA LEU A 7 -1.93 -1.50 7.08
C LEU A 7 -2.37 -0.12 6.60
N GLU A 8 -2.35 0.86 7.51
CA GLU A 8 -2.77 2.24 7.22
C GLU A 8 -1.90 2.91 6.14
N GLY A 9 -2.54 3.68 5.26
CA GLY A 9 -1.89 4.61 4.35
C GLY A 9 -1.22 5.77 5.08
N GLY A 10 -0.04 6.21 4.61
CA GLY A 10 0.67 7.24 5.35
C GLY A 10 1.91 7.84 4.68
N SER A 11 2.16 7.58 3.39
CA SER A 11 3.37 8.02 2.70
C SER A 11 4.63 7.59 3.50
N TYR A 12 5.62 8.46 3.70
CA TYR A 12 6.85 8.16 4.44
C TYR A 12 6.65 7.70 5.89
N ARG A 13 5.48 7.96 6.51
CA ARG A 13 5.18 7.40 7.84
C ARG A 13 5.07 5.88 7.85
N GLY A 14 4.87 5.27 6.68
CA GLY A 14 4.90 3.82 6.49
C GLY A 14 6.23 3.17 6.91
N ILE A 15 7.32 3.94 7.11
CA ILE A 15 8.57 3.42 7.67
C ILE A 15 8.37 2.81 9.07
N TYR A 16 7.42 3.34 9.86
CA TYR A 16 7.03 2.73 11.13
C TYR A 16 6.39 1.35 10.91
N THR A 17 5.50 1.27 9.92
CA THR A 17 4.84 0.00 9.56
C THR A 17 5.86 -1.04 9.12
N SER A 18 6.86 -0.67 8.28
CA SER A 18 7.91 -1.61 7.88
C SER A 18 8.69 -2.15 9.08
N GLY A 19 9.05 -1.30 10.05
CA GLY A 19 9.75 -1.76 11.26
C GLY A 19 8.93 -2.75 12.10
N VAL A 20 7.62 -2.53 12.24
CA VAL A 20 6.74 -3.48 12.93
C VAL A 20 6.64 -4.81 12.18
N LEU A 21 6.48 -4.75 10.85
CA LEU A 21 6.40 -5.94 10.02
C LEU A 21 7.72 -6.72 9.97
N ASP A 22 8.88 -6.04 10.02
CA ASP A 22 10.18 -6.69 10.14
C ASP A 22 10.26 -7.51 11.44
N VAL A 23 9.84 -6.93 12.59
CA VAL A 23 9.78 -7.65 13.87
C VAL A 23 8.79 -8.83 13.79
N PHE A 24 7.65 -8.68 13.10
CA PHE A 24 6.72 -9.79 12.92
C PHE A 24 7.37 -10.94 12.13
N MET A 25 8.11 -10.62 11.06
CA MET A 25 8.84 -11.63 10.28
C MET A 25 9.95 -12.30 11.09
N GLU A 26 10.70 -11.56 11.93
CA GLU A 26 11.72 -12.09 12.84
C GLU A 26 11.14 -13.08 13.88
N HIS A 27 9.85 -12.98 14.17
CA HIS A 27 9.15 -13.86 15.12
C HIS A 27 8.17 -14.83 14.44
N ASP A 28 8.28 -15.04 13.14
CA ASP A 28 7.41 -15.94 12.36
C ASP A 28 5.90 -15.63 12.53
N ILE A 29 5.55 -14.36 12.72
CA ILE A 29 4.17 -13.92 12.83
C ILE A 29 3.65 -13.56 11.44
N TYR A 30 2.78 -14.41 10.90
CA TYR A 30 2.12 -14.22 9.60
C TYR A 30 0.62 -14.44 9.75
N PRO A 31 -0.22 -13.45 9.38
CA PRO A 31 -1.68 -13.60 9.38
C PRO A 31 -2.14 -14.36 8.13
N ASP A 32 -3.38 -14.83 8.16
CA ASP A 32 -4.03 -15.45 7.00
C ASP A 32 -4.28 -14.42 5.87
N CYS A 33 -4.43 -13.15 6.23
CA CYS A 33 -4.68 -12.08 5.27
C CYS A 33 -3.98 -10.77 5.67
N VAL A 34 -3.48 -10.07 4.67
CA VAL A 34 -2.98 -8.72 4.76
C VAL A 34 -3.82 -7.83 3.86
N MET A 35 -4.27 -6.67 4.35
CA MET A 35 -4.86 -5.61 3.53
C MET A 35 -4.14 -4.31 3.78
N GLY A 36 -3.67 -3.68 2.72
CA GLY A 36 -2.90 -2.44 2.80
C GLY A 36 -3.46 -1.32 1.92
N VAL A 37 -3.32 -0.08 2.40
CA VAL A 37 -3.69 1.13 1.66
C VAL A 37 -2.44 1.98 1.45
N SER A 38 -2.18 2.43 0.22
CA SER A 38 -1.08 3.37 -0.10
C SER A 38 0.28 2.85 0.40
N ALA A 39 0.98 3.57 1.28
CA ALA A 39 2.21 3.09 1.90
C ALA A 39 2.03 1.72 2.61
N GLY A 40 0.84 1.43 3.14
CA GLY A 40 0.49 0.11 3.68
C GLY A 40 0.49 -0.97 2.62
N ALA A 41 0.04 -0.68 1.39
CA ALA A 41 0.10 -1.60 0.26
C ALA A 41 1.55 -1.91 -0.14
N LEU A 42 2.43 -0.91 -0.20
CA LEU A 42 3.86 -1.10 -0.46
C LEU A 42 4.55 -1.93 0.63
N ASN A 43 4.23 -1.69 1.90
CA ASN A 43 4.76 -2.49 3.01
C ASN A 43 4.22 -3.93 2.98
N GLY A 44 2.96 -4.11 2.61
CA GLY A 44 2.35 -5.43 2.44
C GLY A 44 3.05 -6.28 1.38
N LEU A 45 3.55 -5.67 0.28
CA LEU A 45 4.34 -6.40 -0.73
C LEU A 45 5.55 -7.11 -0.11
N GLY A 46 6.39 -6.38 0.62
CA GLY A 46 7.61 -6.95 1.23
C GLY A 46 7.28 -7.97 2.33
N TYR A 47 6.22 -7.72 3.11
CA TYR A 47 5.80 -8.61 4.19
C TYR A 47 5.23 -9.93 3.67
N VAL A 48 4.34 -9.88 2.67
CA VAL A 48 3.77 -11.09 2.06
C VAL A 48 4.83 -11.89 1.29
N ALA A 49 5.82 -11.21 0.70
CA ALA A 49 6.98 -11.83 0.09
C ALA A 49 8.02 -12.35 1.11
N GLN A 50 7.78 -12.22 2.41
CA GLN A 50 8.69 -12.64 3.47
C GLN A 50 10.12 -12.06 3.33
N GLN A 51 10.22 -10.78 2.96
CA GLN A 51 11.51 -10.09 2.76
C GLN A 51 11.76 -9.06 3.87
N PRO A 52 12.31 -9.47 5.03
CA PRO A 52 12.59 -8.55 6.13
C PRO A 52 13.57 -7.47 5.69
N GLY A 53 13.35 -6.25 6.17
CA GLY A 53 14.15 -5.08 5.85
C GLY A 53 13.86 -4.46 4.48
N ARG A 54 13.29 -5.19 3.51
CA ARG A 54 13.12 -4.70 2.14
C ARG A 54 12.44 -3.33 2.05
N CYS A 55 11.28 -3.18 2.69
CA CYS A 55 10.51 -1.92 2.59
C CYS A 55 11.24 -0.76 3.29
N ARG A 56 11.88 -1.02 4.42
CA ARG A 56 12.73 -0.06 5.13
C ARG A 56 13.89 0.38 4.24
N ASP A 57 14.61 -0.56 3.65
CA ASP A 57 15.83 -0.30 2.87
C ASP A 57 15.51 0.47 1.58
N VAL A 58 14.38 0.17 0.93
CA VAL A 58 13.87 0.95 -0.20
C VAL A 58 13.64 2.42 0.19
N VAL A 59 12.95 2.66 1.31
CA VAL A 59 12.66 4.03 1.74
C VAL A 59 13.92 4.76 2.19
N LEU A 60 14.80 4.12 2.94
CA LEU A 60 16.02 4.76 3.45
C LEU A 60 17.04 5.04 2.33
N SER A 61 17.18 4.13 1.36
CA SER A 61 18.15 4.28 0.27
C SER A 61 17.65 5.15 -0.88
N TYR A 62 16.35 5.11 -1.18
CA TYR A 62 15.80 5.74 -2.38
C TYR A 62 14.71 6.78 -2.10
N GLY A 63 14.25 6.95 -0.88
CA GLY A 63 13.15 7.88 -0.56
C GLY A 63 13.44 9.34 -0.95
N MET A 64 14.72 9.75 -1.06
CA MET A 64 15.14 11.06 -1.55
C MET A 64 15.56 11.06 -3.02
N ASP A 65 15.52 9.90 -3.70
CA ASP A 65 15.83 9.82 -5.14
C ASP A 65 14.69 10.48 -5.95
N PRO A 66 14.98 11.41 -6.87
CA PRO A 66 13.95 12.06 -7.69
C PRO A 66 13.23 11.12 -8.67
N ARG A 67 13.68 9.85 -8.80
CA ARG A 67 12.94 8.79 -9.48
C ARG A 67 11.89 8.14 -8.58
N TYR A 68 12.14 8.11 -7.27
CA TYR A 68 11.20 7.58 -6.27
C TYR A 68 10.03 8.56 -6.05
N VAL A 69 10.34 9.81 -5.68
CA VAL A 69 9.37 10.90 -5.57
C VAL A 69 10.02 12.18 -6.07
N GLY A 70 9.47 12.81 -7.11
CA GLY A 70 9.96 14.10 -7.55
C GLY A 70 9.95 14.32 -9.05
N THR A 71 10.88 15.20 -9.48
CA THR A 71 10.88 15.74 -10.85
C THR A 71 11.19 14.72 -11.93
N LYS A 72 12.03 13.70 -11.64
CA LYS A 72 12.33 12.65 -12.61
C LYS A 72 11.14 11.72 -12.80
N ALA A 73 10.45 11.32 -11.71
CA ALA A 73 9.21 10.56 -11.77
C ALA A 73 8.13 11.36 -12.53
N LEU A 74 7.95 12.64 -12.19
CA LEU A 74 6.98 13.50 -12.86
C LEU A 74 7.24 13.63 -14.35
N ARG A 75 8.51 13.76 -14.76
CA ARG A 75 8.89 13.89 -16.18
C ARG A 75 8.71 12.58 -16.95
N LYS A 76 9.05 11.44 -16.33
CA LYS A 76 9.01 10.12 -16.99
C LYS A 76 7.61 9.50 -17.00
N GLU A 77 6.93 9.54 -15.84
CA GLU A 77 5.68 8.80 -15.61
C GLU A 77 4.45 9.71 -15.53
N HIS A 78 4.67 11.05 -15.55
CA HIS A 78 3.63 12.05 -15.26
C HIS A 78 2.96 11.86 -13.89
N ASN A 79 3.67 11.23 -12.96
CA ASN A 79 3.31 11.02 -11.56
C ASN A 79 4.40 11.61 -10.67
N LEU A 80 4.03 12.18 -9.53
CA LEU A 80 5.03 12.65 -8.57
C LEU A 80 5.76 11.45 -7.91
N VAL A 81 5.08 10.31 -7.81
CA VAL A 81 5.64 9.02 -7.34
C VAL A 81 6.01 8.17 -8.55
N GLY A 82 7.23 7.65 -8.58
CA GLY A 82 7.76 6.83 -9.67
C GLY A 82 7.42 5.35 -9.48
N PHE A 83 6.26 4.95 -9.94
CA PHE A 83 5.79 3.57 -9.74
C PHE A 83 6.59 2.56 -10.57
N ASP A 84 7.00 2.89 -11.77
CA ASP A 84 7.89 2.05 -12.57
C ASP A 84 9.23 1.85 -11.87
N PHE A 85 9.79 2.92 -11.30
CA PHE A 85 11.02 2.82 -10.53
C PHE A 85 10.85 1.92 -9.31
N ILE A 86 9.83 2.16 -8.50
CA ILE A 86 9.61 1.45 -7.22
C ILE A 86 9.25 -0.03 -7.44
N LEU A 87 8.34 -0.30 -8.39
CA LEU A 87 7.74 -1.63 -8.52
C LEU A 87 8.43 -2.52 -9.56
N ARG A 88 9.23 -1.93 -10.47
CA ARG A 88 9.88 -2.68 -11.56
C ARG A 88 11.39 -2.49 -11.59
N GLU A 89 11.91 -1.25 -11.67
CA GLU A 89 13.35 -1.03 -11.82
C GLU A 89 14.14 -1.45 -10.59
N LEU A 90 13.65 -1.17 -9.38
CA LEU A 90 14.32 -1.55 -8.14
C LEU A 90 14.46 -3.07 -7.96
N GLN A 91 13.69 -3.88 -8.64
CA GLN A 91 13.83 -5.34 -8.60
C GLN A 91 15.16 -5.83 -9.17
N HIS A 92 15.81 -5.05 -10.05
CA HIS A 92 17.14 -5.38 -10.57
C HIS A 92 18.26 -5.18 -9.53
N VAL A 93 18.03 -4.34 -8.53
CA VAL A 93 19.00 -4.03 -7.46
C VAL A 93 18.62 -4.73 -6.16
N LEU A 94 17.35 -4.81 -5.88
CA LEU A 94 16.75 -5.49 -4.72
C LEU A 94 15.76 -6.53 -5.25
N PRO A 95 16.21 -7.75 -5.58
CA PRO A 95 15.36 -8.78 -6.15
C PRO A 95 14.09 -9.04 -5.30
N PHE A 96 12.97 -9.18 -5.98
CA PHE A 96 11.69 -9.46 -5.34
C PHE A 96 11.43 -10.96 -5.36
N ASP A 97 11.09 -11.53 -4.20
CA ASP A 97 10.72 -12.94 -4.09
C ASP A 97 9.26 -13.14 -4.54
N ALA A 98 9.11 -13.36 -5.83
CA ALA A 98 7.80 -13.58 -6.43
C ALA A 98 7.21 -14.94 -6.01
N GLU A 99 8.02 -15.96 -5.74
CA GLU A 99 7.55 -17.28 -5.32
C GLU A 99 6.84 -17.18 -3.97
N SER A 100 7.52 -16.63 -2.96
CA SER A 100 6.92 -16.39 -1.64
C SER A 100 5.73 -15.42 -1.72
N PHE A 101 5.79 -14.40 -2.58
CA PHE A 101 4.71 -13.42 -2.73
C PHE A 101 3.43 -14.04 -3.27
N TYR A 102 3.51 -14.96 -4.25
CA TYR A 102 2.35 -15.61 -4.85
C TYR A 102 1.93 -16.91 -4.16
N ASP A 103 2.49 -17.23 -3.00
CA ASP A 103 2.04 -18.35 -2.17
C ASP A 103 0.54 -18.18 -1.84
N PRO A 104 -0.33 -19.14 -2.26
CA PRO A 104 -1.78 -19.03 -2.07
C PRO A 104 -2.21 -19.17 -0.60
N ALA A 105 -1.33 -19.63 0.28
CA ALA A 105 -1.61 -19.72 1.71
C ALA A 105 -1.78 -18.33 2.35
N ARG A 106 -1.24 -17.27 1.75
CA ARG A 106 -1.31 -15.90 2.22
C ARG A 106 -2.20 -15.05 1.33
N LYS A 107 -3.26 -14.47 1.88
CA LYS A 107 -4.13 -13.54 1.14
C LYS A 107 -3.60 -12.12 1.21
N PHE A 108 -3.64 -11.42 0.07
CA PHE A 108 -3.26 -10.02 0.04
C PHE A 108 -4.23 -9.17 -0.76
N TYR A 109 -4.66 -8.06 -0.16
CA TYR A 109 -5.55 -7.08 -0.77
C TYR A 109 -4.95 -5.68 -0.69
N VAL A 110 -5.28 -4.85 -1.66
CA VAL A 110 -4.96 -3.41 -1.62
C VAL A 110 -6.24 -2.59 -1.73
N GLY A 111 -6.35 -1.58 -0.86
CA GLY A 111 -7.46 -0.63 -0.88
C GLY A 111 -7.19 0.48 -1.89
N VAL A 112 -8.18 0.75 -2.74
CA VAL A 112 -8.17 1.80 -3.76
C VAL A 112 -9.44 2.63 -3.66
N THR A 113 -9.46 3.83 -4.26
CA THR A 113 -10.67 4.64 -4.43
C THR A 113 -11.13 4.56 -5.88
N ASN A 114 -12.34 4.07 -6.12
CA ASN A 114 -12.93 4.09 -7.45
C ASN A 114 -13.28 5.53 -7.85
N CYS A 115 -12.77 5.99 -9.00
CA CYS A 115 -12.95 7.37 -9.47
C CYS A 115 -14.37 7.69 -9.96
N THR A 116 -15.18 6.67 -10.24
CA THR A 116 -16.57 6.83 -10.72
C THR A 116 -17.52 6.98 -9.55
N THR A 117 -17.37 6.13 -8.52
CA THR A 117 -18.27 6.09 -7.36
C THR A 117 -17.78 6.96 -6.19
N GLY A 118 -16.46 7.18 -6.08
CA GLY A 118 -15.82 7.79 -4.92
C GLY A 118 -15.66 6.83 -3.73
N GLU A 119 -16.12 5.60 -3.86
CA GLU A 119 -16.14 4.61 -2.78
C GLU A 119 -14.83 3.80 -2.71
N PRO A 120 -14.47 3.23 -1.54
CA PRO A 120 -13.36 2.32 -1.40
C PRO A 120 -13.67 0.97 -2.05
N GLU A 121 -12.69 0.43 -2.75
CA GLU A 121 -12.69 -0.94 -3.27
C GLU A 121 -11.42 -1.67 -2.84
N PHE A 122 -11.51 -3.00 -2.72
CA PHE A 122 -10.42 -3.86 -2.26
C PHE A 122 -10.08 -4.89 -3.32
N ILE A 123 -8.88 -4.71 -3.91
CA ILE A 123 -8.42 -5.54 -5.01
C ILE A 123 -7.59 -6.69 -4.46
N SER A 124 -8.03 -7.92 -4.71
CA SER A 124 -7.34 -9.14 -4.31
C SER A 124 -6.17 -9.44 -5.27
N ARG A 125 -5.01 -9.82 -4.70
CA ARG A 125 -3.89 -10.34 -5.48
C ARG A 125 -4.27 -11.57 -6.29
N ASP A 126 -5.04 -12.47 -5.72
CA ASP A 126 -5.36 -13.77 -6.31
C ASP A 126 -6.34 -13.66 -7.49
N HIS A 127 -7.03 -12.53 -7.61
CA HIS A 127 -8.03 -12.28 -8.66
C HIS A 127 -7.67 -11.10 -9.58
N CYS A 128 -6.44 -10.58 -9.49
CA CYS A 128 -5.96 -9.46 -10.29
C CYS A 128 -4.81 -9.90 -11.20
N SER A 129 -4.96 -9.76 -12.50
CA SER A 129 -3.93 -10.14 -13.48
C SER A 129 -2.68 -9.24 -13.45
N ASP A 130 -2.82 -7.98 -13.02
CA ASP A 130 -1.72 -7.03 -12.84
C ASP A 130 -1.82 -6.36 -11.46
N PHE A 131 -1.45 -7.12 -10.45
CA PHE A 131 -1.55 -6.66 -9.06
C PHE A 131 -0.57 -5.53 -8.72
N LEU A 132 0.58 -5.45 -9.39
CA LEU A 132 1.51 -4.32 -9.19
C LEU A 132 0.88 -3.00 -9.66
N THR A 133 0.09 -3.02 -10.73
CA THR A 133 -0.72 -1.87 -11.15
C THR A 133 -1.81 -1.54 -10.11
N ALA A 134 -2.41 -2.52 -9.44
CA ALA A 134 -3.34 -2.26 -8.33
C ALA A 134 -2.63 -1.60 -7.13
N VAL A 135 -1.40 -2.03 -6.81
CA VAL A 135 -0.57 -1.37 -5.79
C VAL A 135 -0.24 0.08 -6.18
N ALA A 136 0.12 0.32 -7.45
CA ALA A 136 0.34 1.68 -7.96
C ALA A 136 -0.93 2.54 -7.85
N ALA A 137 -2.12 1.99 -8.15
CA ALA A 137 -3.40 2.65 -7.98
C ALA A 137 -3.63 3.04 -6.50
N SER A 138 -3.40 2.08 -5.59
CA SER A 138 -3.51 2.32 -4.13
C SER A 138 -2.61 3.46 -3.63
N CYS A 139 -1.53 3.76 -4.33
CA CYS A 139 -0.56 4.81 -3.99
C CYS A 139 -0.70 6.09 -4.84
N SER A 140 -1.63 6.13 -5.79
CA SER A 140 -1.81 7.25 -6.73
C SER A 140 -2.58 8.40 -6.08
N MET A 141 -1.86 9.27 -5.36
CA MET A 141 -2.45 10.39 -4.62
C MET A 141 -3.17 11.37 -5.56
N PRO A 142 -4.41 11.79 -5.24
CA PRO A 142 -5.13 12.82 -5.98
C PRO A 142 -4.28 14.08 -6.17
N TYR A 143 -4.38 14.71 -7.34
CA TYR A 143 -3.64 15.92 -7.78
C TYR A 143 -2.13 15.73 -8.00
N LEU A 144 -1.51 14.69 -7.43
CA LEU A 144 -0.06 14.43 -7.53
C LEU A 144 0.27 13.30 -8.50
N CYS A 145 -0.68 12.41 -8.73
CA CYS A 145 -0.54 11.27 -9.65
C CYS A 145 -1.76 11.18 -10.58
N ARG A 146 -1.56 10.54 -11.71
CA ARG A 146 -2.65 10.19 -12.62
C ARG A 146 -3.50 9.08 -12.03
N LYS A 147 -4.79 9.09 -12.37
CA LYS A 147 -5.66 7.95 -12.12
C LYS A 147 -5.18 6.74 -12.91
N VAL A 148 -5.18 5.58 -12.27
CA VAL A 148 -4.71 4.32 -12.82
C VAL A 148 -5.90 3.55 -13.38
N LYS A 149 -5.78 3.07 -14.63
CA LYS A 149 -6.79 2.22 -15.26
C LYS A 149 -6.50 0.75 -14.94
N LEU A 150 -7.47 0.05 -14.38
CA LEU A 150 -7.39 -1.37 -14.09
C LEU A 150 -8.78 -2.01 -14.32
N ASN A 151 -8.83 -3.11 -15.07
CA ASN A 151 -10.06 -3.86 -15.38
C ASN A 151 -11.20 -2.98 -15.95
N GLY A 152 -10.87 -1.93 -16.71
CA GLY A 152 -11.85 -1.04 -17.33
C GLY A 152 -12.20 0.20 -16.49
N GLU A 153 -11.97 0.18 -15.18
CA GLU A 153 -12.25 1.26 -14.24
C GLU A 153 -11.01 2.12 -13.95
N TYR A 154 -11.21 3.31 -13.38
CA TYR A 154 -10.15 4.22 -12.96
C TYR A 154 -10.09 4.33 -11.45
N TYR A 155 -8.88 4.25 -10.91
CA TYR A 155 -8.62 4.26 -9.47
C TYR A 155 -7.59 5.32 -9.08
N LEU A 156 -7.69 5.76 -7.83
CA LEU A 156 -6.74 6.60 -7.11
C LEU A 156 -6.42 5.98 -5.75
N ASP A 157 -5.51 6.65 -5.02
CA ASP A 157 -5.07 6.25 -3.67
C ASP A 157 -6.27 5.92 -2.78
N GLY A 158 -6.26 4.74 -2.18
CA GLY A 158 -7.31 4.29 -1.28
C GLY A 158 -7.53 5.22 -0.09
N GLY A 159 -6.49 5.95 0.31
CA GLY A 159 -6.59 6.95 1.37
C GLY A 159 -7.46 8.17 1.03
N ALA A 160 -7.92 8.32 -0.22
CA ALA A 160 -8.88 9.36 -0.58
C ALA A 160 -10.28 9.06 -0.05
N SER A 161 -10.72 7.80 -0.09
CA SER A 161 -12.00 7.33 0.45
C SER A 161 -11.84 6.70 1.84
N SER A 162 -10.92 5.73 2.00
CA SER A 162 -10.72 5.02 3.27
C SER A 162 -9.24 4.73 3.53
N ARG A 163 -8.62 5.52 4.41
CA ARG A 163 -7.19 5.39 4.72
C ARG A 163 -6.83 4.12 5.49
N LEU A 164 -7.76 3.58 6.26
CA LEU A 164 -7.60 2.35 7.04
C LEU A 164 -8.20 1.14 6.36
N GLY A 165 -9.14 1.35 5.42
CA GLY A 165 -9.87 0.28 4.77
C GLY A 165 -10.72 -0.55 5.74
N LEU A 166 -11.34 0.08 6.75
CA LEU A 166 -12.15 -0.63 7.73
C LEU A 166 -13.39 -1.29 7.10
N GLU A 167 -13.87 -0.75 6.00
CA GLU A 167 -14.98 -1.29 5.21
C GLU A 167 -14.68 -2.69 4.66
N PHE A 168 -13.40 -3.08 4.61
CA PHE A 168 -12.97 -4.44 4.29
C PHE A 168 -13.55 -5.46 5.27
N LEU A 169 -13.69 -5.10 6.54
CA LEU A 169 -14.20 -5.99 7.58
C LEU A 169 -15.68 -6.34 7.37
N ASP A 170 -16.45 -5.41 6.83
CA ASP A 170 -17.89 -5.62 6.53
C ASP A 170 -18.07 -6.63 5.39
N GLN A 171 -17.07 -6.72 4.48
CA GLN A 171 -17.05 -7.66 3.35
C GLN A 171 -16.42 -9.01 3.72
N HIS A 172 -15.66 -9.06 4.82
CA HIS A 172 -14.85 -10.20 5.24
C HIS A 172 -15.05 -10.55 6.73
N PRO A 173 -16.28 -10.94 7.13
CA PRO A 173 -16.60 -11.25 8.53
C PRO A 173 -15.95 -12.54 9.05
N GLU A 174 -15.25 -13.29 8.18
CA GLU A 174 -14.58 -14.54 8.53
C GLU A 174 -13.30 -14.36 9.36
N TYR A 175 -12.79 -13.11 9.54
CA TYR A 175 -11.58 -12.87 10.33
C TYR A 175 -11.92 -12.63 11.80
N ASP A 176 -11.50 -13.57 12.67
CA ASP A 176 -11.76 -13.55 14.11
C ASP A 176 -10.91 -12.55 14.89
N ARG A 177 -9.70 -12.26 14.37
CA ARG A 177 -8.74 -11.34 14.99
C ARG A 177 -8.22 -10.37 13.95
N VAL A 178 -8.26 -9.09 14.29
CA VAL A 178 -7.78 -8.01 13.43
C VAL A 178 -6.73 -7.18 14.16
N VAL A 179 -5.56 -7.04 13.54
CA VAL A 179 -4.51 -6.11 13.96
C VAL A 179 -4.49 -4.94 13.00
N VAL A 180 -4.54 -3.72 13.52
CA VAL A 180 -4.49 -2.49 12.71
C VAL A 180 -3.19 -1.75 13.00
N LEU A 181 -2.32 -1.63 12.01
CA LEU A 181 -1.08 -0.85 12.12
C LEU A 181 -1.33 0.59 11.67
N LEU A 182 -1.28 1.50 12.65
CA LEU A 182 -1.50 2.92 12.42
C LEU A 182 -0.18 3.64 12.16
N THR A 183 -0.18 4.56 11.20
CA THR A 183 0.95 5.46 10.91
C THR A 183 0.91 6.76 11.71
N ARG A 184 -0.11 6.90 12.58
CA ARG A 184 -0.31 8.06 13.47
C ARG A 184 -0.78 7.59 14.85
N ARG A 185 -0.58 8.45 15.85
CA ARG A 185 -1.11 8.21 17.20
C ARG A 185 -2.64 8.13 17.15
N MET A 186 -3.27 7.28 17.97
CA MET A 186 -4.72 7.19 18.08
C MET A 186 -5.38 8.51 18.48
N SER A 187 -4.67 9.35 19.23
CA SER A 187 -5.13 10.70 19.63
C SER A 187 -5.02 11.74 18.50
N TYR A 188 -4.42 11.40 17.36
CA TYR A 188 -4.28 12.36 16.27
C TYR A 188 -5.64 12.80 15.73
N ARG A 189 -5.83 14.11 15.61
CA ARG A 189 -6.98 14.73 14.93
C ARG A 189 -6.45 15.68 13.85
N LYS A 190 -6.95 15.51 12.63
CA LYS A 190 -6.60 16.41 11.52
C LYS A 190 -7.10 17.81 11.84
N LYS A 191 -6.20 18.80 11.82
CA LYS A 191 -6.60 20.20 11.95
C LYS A 191 -7.47 20.59 10.75
N LYS A 192 -8.57 21.32 10.99
CA LYS A 192 -9.38 21.88 9.91
C LYS A 192 -8.48 22.83 9.08
N PRO A 193 -8.57 22.81 7.73
CA PRO A 193 -7.83 23.77 6.91
C PRO A 193 -8.21 25.19 7.32
N SER A 194 -7.21 26.05 7.56
CA SER A 194 -7.45 27.46 7.82
C SER A 194 -7.76 28.18 6.50
N GLY A 195 -8.96 28.72 6.40
CA GLY A 195 -9.39 29.82 5.53
C GLY A 195 -9.28 29.74 4.01
N LEU A 196 -8.21 29.26 3.41
CA LEU A 196 -7.95 29.39 1.96
C LEU A 196 -8.08 28.09 1.14
N MET A 197 -8.41 26.98 1.77
CA MET A 197 -8.66 25.68 1.13
C MET A 197 -10.03 25.13 1.54
N ARG A 198 -11.06 25.91 1.28
CA ARG A 198 -12.45 25.42 1.30
C ARG A 198 -12.90 25.10 -0.11
#